data_7f0738e01398ef36ce7890c3b56ccef1
#
_entry.id   7f0738e01398ef36ce7890c3b56ccef1
#
_cell.length_a   1.000
_cell.length_b   1.000
_cell.length_c   1.000
_cell.angle_alpha   90.00
_cell.angle_beta   90.00
_cell.angle_gamma   90.00
#
_symmetry.space_group_name_H-M   'P 1'
#
loop_
_entity.id
_entity.type
_entity.pdbx_description
1 polymer ?
#
loop_
_entity_poly.entity_id
_entity_poly.type
_entity_poly.pdbx_seq_one_letter_code
_entity_poly.pdbx_strand_id
1 'polypeptide(L)'
;MIVGYLVAAFLILLGLGAGARQLVTLARVRIQPYMAEEDRNYYRGQARRRMLASGLLVVIGAMIAYWFVSGMDAQMDEIGAKQQEGPPAEEDKEFTRQSGMYWIAVILLLGVVVTVAVIDFISTRKYWMARYKEIKADHESKLQRDLAVFRQQKLNDRARGLRKSDDETPPEGLEPLE
;
A
#
# COMPACT_ATOMS: atom_id res chain seq x y z
N MET A 1 -2.83 21.35 -27.75
CA MET A 1 -2.83 22.28 -26.60
C MET A 1 -3.79 21.86 -25.47
N ILE A 2 -5.13 21.81 -25.64
CA ILE A 2 -6.11 21.52 -24.55
C ILE A 2 -5.78 20.22 -23.80
N VAL A 3 -5.43 19.14 -24.50
CA VAL A 3 -5.11 17.84 -23.89
C VAL A 3 -3.90 17.92 -22.95
N GLY A 4 -2.86 18.69 -23.31
CA GLY A 4 -1.67 18.87 -22.48
C GLY A 4 -1.99 19.56 -21.14
N TYR A 5 -2.81 20.62 -21.17
CA TYR A 5 -3.26 21.29 -19.96
C TYR A 5 -4.11 20.37 -19.07
N LEU A 6 -4.99 19.55 -19.66
CA LEU A 6 -5.81 18.60 -18.92
C LEU A 6 -4.94 17.54 -18.22
N VAL A 7 -3.93 17.01 -18.91
CA VAL A 7 -2.99 16.04 -18.33
C VAL A 7 -2.20 16.68 -17.18
N ALA A 8 -1.66 17.89 -17.38
CA ALA A 8 -0.93 18.63 -16.36
C ALA A 8 -1.80 18.88 -15.12
N ALA A 9 -3.02 19.39 -15.30
CA ALA A 9 -3.97 19.65 -14.23
C ALA A 9 -4.34 18.35 -13.47
N PHE A 10 -4.58 17.27 -14.21
CA PHE A 10 -4.89 15.98 -13.64
C PHE A 10 -3.75 15.46 -12.75
N LEU A 11 -2.50 15.52 -13.22
CA LEU A 11 -1.33 15.08 -12.44
C LEU A 11 -1.14 15.92 -11.18
N ILE A 12 -1.31 17.23 -11.26
CA ILE A 12 -1.22 18.15 -10.11
C ILE A 12 -2.31 17.81 -9.09
N LEU A 13 -3.57 17.69 -9.50
CA LEU A 13 -4.69 17.38 -8.62
C LEU A 13 -4.53 16.00 -7.97
N LEU A 14 -4.10 15.00 -8.74
CA LEU A 14 -3.84 13.67 -8.25
C LEU A 14 -2.70 13.67 -7.22
N GLY A 15 -1.60 14.38 -7.50
CA GLY A 15 -0.48 14.52 -6.58
C GLY A 15 -0.87 15.25 -5.29
N LEU A 16 -1.60 16.37 -5.38
CA LEU A 16 -2.08 17.11 -4.21
C LEU A 16 -3.07 16.28 -3.38
N GLY A 17 -4.04 15.62 -4.02
CA GLY A 17 -5.02 14.76 -3.35
C GLY A 17 -4.37 13.57 -2.65
N ALA A 18 -3.42 12.90 -3.31
CA ALA A 18 -2.66 11.81 -2.71
C ALA A 18 -1.81 12.30 -1.54
N GLY A 19 -1.13 13.45 -1.68
CA GLY A 19 -0.33 14.07 -0.62
C GLY A 19 -1.16 14.44 0.61
N ALA A 20 -2.31 15.09 0.41
CA ALA A 20 -3.23 15.46 1.48
C ALA A 20 -3.69 14.23 2.30
N ARG A 21 -4.03 13.12 1.64
CA ARG A 21 -4.37 11.86 2.32
C ARG A 21 -3.23 11.33 3.18
N GLN A 22 -1.97 11.48 2.74
CA GLN A 22 -0.81 11.03 3.53
C GLN A 22 -0.59 11.91 4.76
N LEU A 23 -0.82 13.23 4.67
CA LEU A 23 -0.77 14.13 5.82
C LEU A 23 -1.78 13.72 6.90
N VAL A 24 -3.02 13.41 6.51
CA VAL A 24 -4.05 12.90 7.43
C VAL A 24 -3.63 11.57 8.06
N THR A 25 -3.03 10.67 7.27
CA THR A 25 -2.53 9.38 7.79
C THR A 25 -1.43 9.60 8.82
N LEU A 26 -0.46 10.48 8.54
CA LEU A 26 0.62 10.82 9.49
C LEU A 26 0.09 11.46 10.77
N ALA A 27 -0.89 12.36 10.66
CA ALA A 27 -1.55 12.97 11.82
C ALA A 27 -2.23 11.89 12.68
N ARG A 28 -2.96 10.96 12.06
CA ARG A 28 -3.64 9.86 12.75
C ARG A 28 -2.65 8.94 13.48
N VAL A 29 -1.54 8.56 12.83
CA VAL A 29 -0.48 7.73 13.45
C VAL A 29 0.18 8.42 14.65
N ARG A 30 0.24 9.76 14.67
CA ARG A 30 0.76 10.52 15.82
C ARG A 30 -0.16 10.46 17.03
N ILE A 31 -1.47 10.45 16.80
CA ILE A 31 -2.49 10.57 17.86
C ILE A 31 -2.81 9.21 18.51
N GLN A 32 -2.47 8.08 17.86
CA GLN A 32 -2.77 6.74 18.39
C GLN A 32 -1.67 6.25 19.33
N PRO A 33 -1.84 6.31 20.67
CA PRO A 33 -0.81 5.91 21.65
C PRO A 33 -0.63 4.39 21.74
N TYR A 34 -1.68 3.61 21.41
CA TYR A 34 -1.71 2.15 21.58
C TYR A 34 -1.21 1.36 20.36
N MET A 35 -0.72 2.04 19.32
CA MET A 35 -0.17 1.36 18.14
C MET A 35 1.22 0.79 18.47
N ALA A 36 1.46 -0.48 18.13
CA ALA A 36 2.76 -1.12 18.26
C ALA A 36 3.84 -0.28 17.53
N GLU A 37 5.05 -0.21 18.10
CA GLU A 37 6.12 0.62 17.56
C GLU A 37 6.53 0.20 16.14
N GLU A 38 6.52 -1.10 15.85
CA GLU A 38 6.78 -1.65 14.52
C GLU A 38 5.76 -1.17 13.47
N ASP A 39 4.47 -1.21 13.80
CA ASP A 39 3.41 -0.72 12.94
C ASP A 39 3.54 0.79 12.69
N ARG A 40 3.85 1.55 13.75
CA ARG A 40 4.07 2.99 13.67
C ARG A 40 5.21 3.34 12.71
N ASN A 41 6.33 2.62 12.81
CA ASN A 41 7.50 2.82 11.96
C ASN A 41 7.19 2.46 10.51
N TYR A 42 6.47 1.36 10.29
CA TYR A 42 6.01 0.97 8.95
C TYR A 42 5.12 2.04 8.31
N TYR A 43 4.06 2.50 8.99
CA TYR A 43 3.15 3.51 8.45
C TYR A 43 3.82 4.87 8.20
N ARG A 44 4.78 5.27 9.04
CA ARG A 44 5.59 6.48 8.81
C ARG A 44 6.45 6.33 7.56
N GLY A 45 7.11 5.19 7.39
CA GLY A 45 7.93 4.91 6.20
C GLY A 45 7.10 4.89 4.93
N GLN A 46 5.94 4.25 4.96
CA GLN A 46 4.99 4.19 3.86
C GLN A 46 4.47 5.59 3.47
N ALA A 47 4.05 6.38 4.47
CA ALA A 47 3.55 7.72 4.23
C ALA A 47 4.62 8.64 3.62
N ARG A 48 5.89 8.55 4.07
CA ARG A 48 7.00 9.32 3.48
C ARG A 48 7.22 8.98 2.01
N ARG A 49 7.27 7.69 1.65
CA ARG A 49 7.43 7.27 0.25
C ARG A 49 6.29 7.77 -0.63
N ARG A 50 5.06 7.67 -0.15
CA ARG A 50 3.88 8.15 -0.88
C ARG A 50 3.82 9.66 -0.98
N MET A 51 4.26 10.41 0.05
CA MET A 51 4.41 11.86 -0.03
C MET A 51 5.47 12.26 -1.06
N LEU A 52 6.58 11.55 -1.13
CA LEU A 52 7.62 11.79 -2.12
C LEU A 52 7.08 11.56 -3.54
N ALA A 53 6.39 10.43 -3.77
CA ALA A 53 5.77 10.14 -5.07
C ALA A 53 4.73 11.19 -5.46
N SER A 54 3.87 11.64 -4.52
CA SER A 54 2.89 12.69 -4.77
C SER A 54 3.53 14.04 -5.05
N GLY A 55 4.61 14.39 -4.35
CA GLY A 55 5.38 15.61 -4.65
C GLY A 55 5.99 15.59 -6.05
N LEU A 56 6.57 14.45 -6.45
CA LEU A 56 7.13 14.28 -7.80
C LEU A 56 6.04 14.38 -8.89
N LEU A 57 4.84 13.84 -8.66
CA LEU A 57 3.71 13.99 -9.58
C LEU A 57 3.31 15.45 -9.77
N VAL A 58 3.29 16.25 -8.70
CA VAL A 58 3.03 17.70 -8.79
C VAL A 58 4.12 18.39 -9.60
N VAL A 59 5.40 18.04 -9.37
CA VAL A 59 6.53 18.61 -10.13
C VAL A 59 6.42 18.25 -11.61
N ILE A 60 6.14 17.00 -11.96
CA ILE A 60 5.95 16.57 -13.36
C ILE A 60 4.78 17.32 -13.98
N GLY A 61 3.64 17.42 -13.29
CA GLY A 61 2.49 18.18 -13.78
C GLY A 61 2.81 19.67 -14.00
N ALA A 62 3.56 20.29 -13.08
CA ALA A 62 4.02 21.67 -13.22
C ALA A 62 5.00 21.84 -14.40
N MET A 63 5.90 20.90 -14.61
CA MET A 63 6.78 20.91 -15.78
C MET A 63 5.97 20.83 -17.07
N ILE A 64 5.03 19.90 -17.17
CA ILE A 64 4.17 19.79 -18.37
C ILE A 64 3.36 21.08 -18.58
N ALA A 65 2.78 21.65 -17.51
CA ALA A 65 2.07 22.93 -17.60
C ALA A 65 2.98 24.06 -18.09
N TYR A 66 4.20 24.15 -17.57
CA TYR A 66 5.18 25.15 -17.97
C TYR A 66 5.53 25.04 -19.45
N TRP A 67 5.68 23.86 -20.01
CA TRP A 67 5.94 23.62 -21.42
C TRP A 67 4.89 24.30 -22.32
N PHE A 68 3.61 24.14 -21.98
CA PHE A 68 2.52 24.73 -22.74
C PHE A 68 2.34 26.21 -22.46
N VAL A 69 2.52 26.68 -21.22
CA VAL A 69 2.38 28.11 -20.86
C VAL A 69 3.49 28.95 -21.43
N SER A 70 4.71 28.41 -21.52
CA SER A 70 5.87 29.14 -22.11
C SER A 70 5.83 29.23 -23.65
N GLY A 71 4.89 28.52 -24.30
CA GLY A 71 4.78 28.52 -25.77
C GLY A 71 5.85 27.66 -26.47
N MET A 72 6.57 26.81 -25.70
CA MET A 72 7.59 25.94 -26.29
C MET A 72 7.02 24.92 -27.28
N ASP A 73 5.75 24.50 -27.09
CA ASP A 73 5.05 23.61 -28.01
C ASP A 73 4.79 24.34 -29.38
N ALA A 74 4.34 25.58 -29.34
CA ALA A 74 4.13 26.38 -30.56
C ALA A 74 5.45 26.62 -31.32
N GLN A 75 6.54 26.89 -30.60
CA GLN A 75 7.87 27.07 -31.20
C GLN A 75 8.38 25.78 -31.84
N MET A 76 8.13 24.61 -31.20
CA MET A 76 8.48 23.31 -31.79
C MET A 76 7.68 23.02 -33.07
N ASP A 77 6.39 23.37 -33.11
CA ASP A 77 5.55 23.21 -34.30
C ASP A 77 6.05 24.11 -35.45
N GLU A 78 6.47 25.34 -35.15
CA GLU A 78 7.05 26.27 -36.12
C GLU A 78 8.38 25.75 -36.70
N ILE A 79 9.28 25.22 -35.83
CA ILE A 79 10.54 24.61 -36.26
C ILE A 79 10.27 23.39 -37.14
N GLY A 80 9.29 22.54 -36.78
CA GLY A 80 8.88 21.38 -37.56
C GLY A 80 8.38 21.75 -38.95
N ALA A 81 7.64 22.87 -39.07
CA ALA A 81 7.20 23.40 -40.37
C ALA A 81 8.39 23.93 -41.20
N LYS A 82 9.31 24.68 -40.60
CA LYS A 82 10.51 25.22 -41.29
C LYS A 82 11.45 24.13 -41.81
N GLN A 83 11.57 23.01 -41.09
CA GLN A 83 12.39 21.86 -41.50
C GLN A 83 11.92 21.20 -42.80
N GLN A 84 10.66 21.38 -43.18
CA GLN A 84 10.14 20.90 -44.48
C GLN A 84 10.56 21.79 -45.66
N GLU A 85 10.97 23.03 -45.39
CA GLU A 85 11.33 24.00 -46.40
C GLU A 85 12.85 24.09 -46.63
N GLY A 86 13.67 23.70 -45.67
CA GLY A 86 15.12 23.78 -45.78
C GLY A 86 15.89 23.26 -44.54
N PRO A 87 17.25 23.34 -44.58
CA PRO A 87 18.04 22.92 -43.42
C PRO A 87 17.79 23.84 -42.23
N PRO A 88 17.66 23.28 -41.00
CA PRO A 88 17.37 24.06 -39.80
C PRO A 88 18.51 25.03 -39.45
N ALA A 89 18.15 26.24 -38.99
CA ALA A 89 19.09 27.19 -38.42
C ALA A 89 19.77 26.63 -37.15
N GLU A 90 20.95 27.14 -36.80
CA GLU A 90 21.67 26.68 -35.61
C GLU A 90 20.87 26.92 -34.30
N GLU A 91 20.13 28.03 -34.24
CA GLU A 91 19.26 28.35 -33.11
C GLU A 91 18.12 27.31 -32.95
N ASP A 92 17.54 26.86 -34.07
CA ASP A 92 16.48 25.82 -34.07
C ASP A 92 17.01 24.48 -33.61
N LYS A 93 18.26 24.12 -33.94
CA LYS A 93 18.92 22.91 -33.49
C LYS A 93 19.16 22.95 -31.99
N GLU A 94 19.61 24.09 -31.45
CA GLU A 94 19.85 24.24 -30.03
C GLU A 94 18.56 24.17 -29.22
N PHE A 95 17.49 24.82 -29.67
CA PHE A 95 16.17 24.73 -29.05
C PHE A 95 15.63 23.29 -29.08
N THR A 96 15.75 22.58 -30.20
CA THR A 96 15.33 21.18 -30.32
C THR A 96 16.10 20.32 -29.37
N ARG A 97 17.41 20.53 -29.17
CA ARG A 97 18.22 19.79 -28.21
C ARG A 97 17.80 20.09 -26.78
N GLN A 98 17.54 21.34 -26.40
CA GLN A 98 17.05 21.72 -25.08
C GLN A 98 15.68 21.09 -24.79
N SER A 99 14.78 21.11 -25.75
CA SER A 99 13.46 20.49 -25.70
C SER A 99 13.57 18.99 -25.49
N GLY A 100 14.47 18.32 -26.20
CA GLY A 100 14.77 16.90 -26.01
C GLY A 100 15.26 16.61 -24.60
N MET A 101 16.21 17.38 -24.06
CA MET A 101 16.69 17.23 -22.68
C MET A 101 15.59 17.43 -21.65
N TYR A 102 14.69 18.40 -21.89
CA TYR A 102 13.54 18.64 -21.02
C TYR A 102 12.62 17.42 -20.93
N TRP A 103 12.24 16.84 -22.06
CA TRP A 103 11.41 15.65 -22.09
C TRP A 103 12.10 14.42 -21.50
N ILE A 104 13.41 14.28 -21.70
CA ILE A 104 14.19 13.23 -21.03
C ILE A 104 14.12 13.40 -19.51
N ALA A 105 14.24 14.63 -19.00
CA ALA A 105 14.11 14.89 -17.56
C ALA A 105 12.72 14.52 -17.02
N VAL A 106 11.65 14.85 -17.76
CA VAL A 106 10.27 14.47 -17.40
C VAL A 106 10.12 12.94 -17.36
N ILE A 107 10.65 12.22 -18.35
CA ILE A 107 10.60 10.76 -18.42
C ILE A 107 11.39 10.13 -17.27
N LEU A 108 12.57 10.67 -16.95
CA LEU A 108 13.38 10.18 -15.82
C LEU A 108 12.64 10.39 -14.48
N LEU A 109 12.02 11.55 -14.26
CA LEU A 109 11.21 11.81 -13.08
C LEU A 109 10.03 10.82 -12.97
N LEU A 110 9.35 10.55 -14.09
CA LEU A 110 8.29 9.56 -14.16
C LEU A 110 8.81 8.16 -13.78
N GLY A 111 10.00 7.79 -14.29
CA GLY A 111 10.69 6.55 -13.93
C GLY A 111 10.95 6.45 -12.43
N VAL A 112 11.37 7.55 -11.79
CA VAL A 112 11.55 7.60 -10.33
C VAL A 112 10.22 7.39 -9.60
N VAL A 113 9.13 8.01 -10.04
CA VAL A 113 7.79 7.80 -9.44
C VAL A 113 7.37 6.33 -9.51
N VAL A 114 7.53 5.70 -10.69
CA VAL A 114 7.24 4.28 -10.88
C VAL A 114 8.09 3.41 -9.95
N THR A 115 9.38 3.70 -9.84
CA THR A 115 10.29 2.96 -8.95
C THR A 115 9.85 3.07 -7.49
N VAL A 116 9.51 4.27 -7.02
CA VAL A 116 8.99 4.47 -5.65
C VAL A 116 7.68 3.71 -5.44
N ALA A 117 6.78 3.70 -6.43
CA ALA A 117 5.52 2.94 -6.38
C ALA A 117 5.76 1.43 -6.27
N VAL A 118 6.70 0.87 -7.04
CA VAL A 118 7.08 -0.54 -6.98
C VAL A 118 7.67 -0.89 -5.60
N ILE A 119 8.56 -0.06 -5.06
CA ILE A 119 9.13 -0.26 -3.72
C ILE A 119 8.02 -0.22 -2.66
N ASP A 120 7.07 0.72 -2.75
CA ASP A 120 5.94 0.80 -1.81
C ASP A 120 5.05 -0.44 -1.91
N PHE A 121 4.76 -0.91 -3.11
CA PHE A 121 3.99 -2.13 -3.35
C PHE A 121 4.65 -3.37 -2.72
N ILE A 122 5.96 -3.59 -2.98
CA ILE A 122 6.71 -4.72 -2.44
C ILE A 122 6.76 -4.66 -0.91
N SER A 123 7.02 -3.47 -0.34
CA SER A 123 7.08 -3.26 1.11
C SER A 123 5.72 -3.53 1.77
N THR A 124 4.64 -3.06 1.14
CA THR A 124 3.26 -3.28 1.60
C THR A 124 2.90 -4.76 1.56
N ARG A 125 3.23 -5.45 0.47
CA ARG A 125 3.00 -6.89 0.33
C ARG A 125 3.74 -7.70 1.40
N LYS A 126 5.02 -7.40 1.64
CA LYS A 126 5.83 -8.07 2.68
C LYS A 126 5.22 -7.90 4.08
N TYR A 127 4.81 -6.68 4.43
CA TYR A 127 4.19 -6.39 5.70
C TYR A 127 2.88 -7.17 5.91
N TRP A 128 1.97 -7.16 4.92
CA TRP A 128 0.71 -7.89 5.02
C TRP A 128 0.88 -9.39 5.08
N MET A 129 1.86 -9.94 4.33
CA MET A 129 2.16 -11.37 4.40
C MET A 129 2.71 -11.80 5.77
N ALA A 130 3.54 -10.97 6.40
CA ALA A 130 4.02 -11.23 7.77
C ALA A 130 2.86 -11.20 8.77
N ARG A 131 2.01 -10.18 8.72
CA ARG A 131 0.82 -10.07 9.57
C ARG A 131 -0.18 -11.22 9.37
N TYR A 132 -0.40 -11.61 8.12
CA TYR A 132 -1.27 -12.75 7.83
C TYR A 132 -0.77 -14.05 8.46
N LYS A 133 0.54 -14.32 8.39
CA LYS A 133 1.16 -15.48 9.03
C LYS A 133 0.99 -15.45 10.55
N GLU A 134 1.18 -14.30 11.17
CA GLU A 134 1.02 -14.09 12.61
C GLU A 134 -0.43 -14.37 13.07
N ILE A 135 -1.41 -13.76 12.37
CA ILE A 135 -2.84 -13.99 12.65
C ILE A 135 -3.20 -15.46 12.48
N LYS A 136 -2.69 -16.12 11.43
CA LYS A 136 -2.94 -17.53 11.18
C LYS A 136 -2.39 -18.41 12.31
N ALA A 137 -1.15 -18.15 12.75
CA ALA A 137 -0.53 -18.88 13.86
C ALA A 137 -1.29 -18.67 15.18
N ASP A 138 -1.77 -17.46 15.47
CA ASP A 138 -2.59 -17.17 16.64
C ASP A 138 -3.93 -17.92 16.59
N HIS A 139 -4.60 -17.95 15.44
CA HIS A 139 -5.82 -18.72 15.23
C HIS A 139 -5.59 -20.22 15.42
N GLU A 140 -4.54 -20.78 14.86
CA GLU A 140 -4.19 -22.20 15.02
C GLU A 140 -3.91 -22.54 16.49
N SER A 141 -3.20 -21.68 17.21
CA SER A 141 -2.91 -21.88 18.63
C SER A 141 -4.17 -21.81 19.51
N LYS A 142 -5.10 -20.89 19.22
CA LYS A 142 -6.40 -20.79 19.89
C LYS A 142 -7.24 -22.05 19.63
N LEU A 143 -7.33 -22.49 18.39
CA LEU A 143 -8.07 -23.69 18.03
C LEU A 143 -7.52 -24.93 18.75
N GLN A 144 -6.20 -25.08 18.84
CA GLN A 144 -5.57 -26.18 19.55
C GLN A 144 -5.90 -26.15 21.05
N ARG A 145 -5.89 -24.97 21.68
CA ARG A 145 -6.29 -24.83 23.10
C ARG A 145 -7.74 -25.20 23.31
N ASP A 146 -8.63 -24.70 22.45
CA ASP A 146 -10.08 -25.01 22.58
C ASP A 146 -10.36 -26.50 22.40
N LEU A 147 -9.69 -27.13 21.44
CA LEU A 147 -9.78 -28.58 21.25
C LEU A 147 -9.24 -29.38 22.46
N ALA A 148 -8.15 -28.90 23.06
CA ALA A 148 -7.61 -29.56 24.29
C ALA A 148 -8.59 -29.45 25.46
N VAL A 149 -9.17 -28.27 25.68
CA VAL A 149 -10.19 -28.03 26.70
C VAL A 149 -11.42 -28.92 26.45
N PHE A 150 -11.91 -28.97 25.21
CA PHE A 150 -13.05 -29.82 24.87
C PHE A 150 -12.79 -31.31 25.09
N ARG A 151 -11.59 -31.79 24.72
CA ARG A 151 -11.19 -33.20 25.02
C ARG A 151 -11.17 -33.48 26.49
N GLN A 152 -10.65 -32.55 27.29
CA GLN A 152 -10.56 -32.71 28.75
C GLN A 152 -11.95 -32.70 29.41
N GLN A 153 -12.87 -31.84 28.97
CA GLN A 153 -14.26 -31.84 29.41
C GLN A 153 -14.95 -33.18 29.11
N LYS A 154 -14.80 -33.67 27.87
CA LYS A 154 -15.38 -34.96 27.46
C LYS A 154 -14.85 -36.13 28.26
N LEU A 155 -13.57 -36.14 28.63
CA LEU A 155 -12.99 -37.15 29.52
C LEU A 155 -13.57 -37.05 30.94
N ASN A 156 -13.70 -35.85 31.47
CA ASN A 156 -14.30 -35.63 32.80
C ASN A 156 -15.77 -36.06 32.85
N ASP A 157 -16.55 -35.76 31.79
CA ASP A 157 -17.95 -36.19 31.73
C ASP A 157 -18.10 -37.71 31.66
N ARG A 158 -17.21 -38.40 30.92
CA ARG A 158 -17.18 -39.88 30.92
C ARG A 158 -16.82 -40.42 32.27
N ALA A 159 -15.81 -39.86 32.95
CA ALA A 159 -15.43 -40.32 34.31
C ALA A 159 -16.55 -40.10 35.33
N ARG A 160 -17.31 -39.00 35.24
CA ARG A 160 -18.49 -38.76 36.08
C ARG A 160 -19.63 -39.75 35.79
N GLY A 161 -19.87 -40.06 34.50
CA GLY A 161 -20.89 -41.04 34.11
C GLY A 161 -20.60 -42.45 34.65
N LEU A 162 -19.33 -42.89 34.59
CA LEU A 162 -18.91 -44.19 35.15
C LEU A 162 -19.09 -44.24 36.67
N ARG A 163 -18.72 -43.16 37.36
CA ARG A 163 -18.85 -43.10 38.85
C ARG A 163 -20.31 -43.12 39.29
N LYS A 164 -21.22 -42.58 38.52
CA LYS A 164 -22.65 -42.61 38.82
C LYS A 164 -23.26 -44.00 38.60
N SER A 165 -22.77 -44.77 37.62
CA SER A 165 -23.23 -46.14 37.39
C SER A 165 -22.76 -47.12 38.48
N ASP A 166 -21.59 -46.89 39.09
CA ASP A 166 -21.08 -47.73 40.19
C ASP A 166 -21.82 -47.48 41.51
N ASP A 167 -22.31 -46.23 41.73
CA ASP A 167 -23.10 -45.91 42.94
C ASP A 167 -24.57 -46.34 42.81
N GLU A 168 -25.11 -46.64 41.62
CA GLU A 168 -26.48 -47.09 41.38
C GLU A 168 -26.63 -48.63 41.36
N THR A 169 -25.55 -49.42 41.58
CA THR A 169 -25.64 -50.85 41.68
C THR A 169 -26.15 -51.22 43.13
N PRO A 170 -27.38 -51.74 43.32
CA PRO A 170 -27.86 -52.15 44.65
C PRO A 170 -26.96 -53.25 45.13
N PRO A 171 -26.71 -53.35 46.47
CA PRO A 171 -25.98 -54.47 47.01
C PRO A 171 -26.75 -55.75 46.75
N GLU A 172 -26.28 -56.60 45.84
CA GLU A 172 -26.74 -57.94 45.59
C GLU A 172 -26.47 -58.79 46.87
N GLY A 173 -27.49 -59.20 47.51
CA GLY A 173 -27.37 -60.30 48.48
C GLY A 173 -27.76 -60.02 49.91
N LEU A 174 -29.04 -59.91 50.14
CA LEU A 174 -29.64 -60.43 51.40
C LEU A 174 -30.85 -61.25 50.99
N GLU A 175 -30.60 -62.54 50.67
CA GLU A 175 -31.65 -63.54 50.75
C GLU A 175 -32.06 -63.73 52.23
N PRO A 176 -33.36 -63.66 52.58
CA PRO A 176 -33.80 -63.99 53.89
C PRO A 176 -33.76 -65.52 54.02
N LEU A 177 -32.92 -66.02 54.96
CA LEU A 177 -32.99 -67.37 55.44
C LEU A 177 -34.26 -67.54 56.28
N GLU A 178 -35.21 -68.32 55.79
CA GLU A 178 -36.21 -69.05 56.65
C GLU A 178 -35.65 -70.32 57.15
#